data_e71996387a3176e5c0e310c3728cc2be
#
_entry.id   e71996387a3176e5c0e310c3728cc2be
#
_cell.length_a   1.000
_cell.length_b   1.000
_cell.length_c   1.000
_cell.angle_alpha   90.00
_cell.angle_beta   90.00
_cell.angle_gamma   90.00
#
_symmetry.space_group_name_H-M   'P 1'
#
loop_
_entity.id
_entity.type
_entity.pdbx_description
1 polymer ?
#
loop_
_entity_poly.entity_id
_entity_poly.type
_entity_poly.pdbx_seq_one_letter_code
_entity_poly.pdbx_strand_id
1 'polypeptide(L)'
;YPNIAEDLKVCTRILFDDGALQMTVTAIEGKEITARVDNDGKLGSRKSVNVPGVHIALPALTEKDIKNINLAIDEDIDFIAHSFVRSAADVKAVQDILDARGSDIKIISKIENQEGVDNIDEIIASSYGIMIARGDLGIEVPIAHIPGIQRQIIYKCILNNTPVIVATQMLHTMIDNPRPTRAEVTDIANAIYSRTDALMLSGETASGKYPFEAVKTMADIAEHAEREKMHALDFPIPMREDCTLREYMSHTAVEATQKLDLQGIITDSGTGETA
;
A
#
# COMPACT_ATOMS: atom_id res chain seq x y z
N TYR A 1 19.20 -6.24 -13.62
CA TYR A 1 20.17 -5.72 -12.64
C TYR A 1 21.47 -6.52 -12.74
N PRO A 2 22.58 -5.88 -13.21
CA PRO A 2 23.81 -6.61 -13.55
C PRO A 2 24.57 -7.17 -12.33
N ASN A 3 24.33 -6.66 -11.13
CA ASN A 3 25.05 -7.01 -9.91
C ASN A 3 24.25 -7.96 -8.99
N ILE A 4 23.16 -8.52 -9.47
CA ILE A 4 22.29 -9.39 -8.66
C ILE A 4 23.06 -10.55 -7.99
N ALA A 5 24.11 -11.05 -8.63
CA ALA A 5 24.95 -12.11 -8.07
C ALA A 5 25.69 -11.71 -6.78
N GLU A 6 25.91 -10.41 -6.56
CA GLU A 6 26.58 -9.89 -5.36
C GLU A 6 25.64 -9.87 -4.15
N ASP A 7 24.34 -9.71 -4.40
CA ASP A 7 23.30 -9.62 -3.38
C ASP A 7 22.76 -11.01 -2.97
N LEU A 8 22.90 -12.02 -3.84
CA LEU A 8 22.36 -13.36 -3.61
C LEU A 8 23.32 -14.25 -2.82
N LYS A 9 22.77 -15.27 -2.16
CA LYS A 9 23.50 -16.35 -1.48
C LYS A 9 22.99 -17.70 -1.94
N VAL A 10 23.80 -18.74 -1.78
CA VAL A 10 23.34 -20.12 -1.95
C VAL A 10 22.14 -20.36 -1.04
N CYS A 11 21.15 -21.10 -1.52
CA CYS A 11 19.84 -21.33 -0.91
C CYS A 11 18.87 -20.14 -0.96
N THR A 12 19.23 -19.01 -1.58
CA THR A 12 18.27 -17.93 -1.83
C THR A 12 17.19 -18.41 -2.81
N ARG A 13 15.94 -18.09 -2.54
CA ARG A 13 14.81 -18.32 -3.46
C ARG A 13 14.66 -17.13 -4.39
N ILE A 14 14.48 -17.43 -5.67
CA ILE A 14 14.16 -16.44 -6.70
C ILE A 14 12.78 -16.78 -7.24
N LEU A 15 11.90 -15.82 -7.26
CA LEU A 15 10.54 -15.93 -7.76
C LEU A 15 10.42 -15.18 -9.09
N PHE A 16 9.76 -15.81 -10.06
CA PHE A 16 9.48 -15.22 -11.36
C PHE A 16 7.97 -15.18 -11.61
N ASP A 17 7.52 -14.18 -12.37
CA ASP A 17 6.12 -14.00 -12.75
C ASP A 17 5.18 -14.06 -11.54
N ASP A 18 5.40 -13.15 -10.59
CA ASP A 18 4.66 -13.01 -9.34
C ASP A 18 4.62 -14.30 -8.51
N GLY A 19 5.70 -15.07 -8.56
CA GLY A 19 5.84 -16.31 -7.82
C GLY A 19 5.27 -17.57 -8.52
N ALA A 20 4.80 -17.45 -9.75
CA ALA A 20 4.32 -18.59 -10.53
C ALA A 20 5.43 -19.62 -10.79
N LEU A 21 6.67 -19.17 -10.92
CA LEU A 21 7.85 -20.03 -11.04
C LEU A 21 8.85 -19.70 -9.93
N GLN A 22 9.32 -20.73 -9.26
CA GLN A 22 10.29 -20.62 -8.17
C GLN A 22 11.58 -21.35 -8.51
N MET A 23 12.71 -20.75 -8.16
CA MET A 23 14.03 -21.35 -8.25
C MET A 23 14.80 -21.14 -6.95
N THR A 24 15.68 -22.09 -6.61
CA THR A 24 16.60 -21.99 -5.48
C THR A 24 18.04 -21.94 -5.97
N VAL A 25 18.79 -20.94 -5.55
CA VAL A 25 20.20 -20.76 -5.91
C VAL A 25 21.02 -21.92 -5.33
N THR A 26 21.79 -22.61 -6.19
CA THR A 26 22.64 -23.74 -5.79
C THR A 26 24.14 -23.42 -5.84
N ALA A 27 24.56 -22.50 -6.72
CA ALA A 27 25.92 -22.00 -6.80
C ALA A 27 25.97 -20.58 -7.37
N ILE A 28 27.01 -19.83 -7.01
CA ILE A 28 27.30 -18.50 -7.57
C ILE A 28 28.80 -18.47 -7.89
N GLU A 29 29.14 -18.25 -9.16
CA GLU A 29 30.52 -18.17 -9.65
C GLU A 29 30.72 -16.86 -10.43
N GLY A 30 31.28 -15.86 -9.75
CA GLY A 30 31.38 -14.51 -10.28
C GLY A 30 30.00 -13.91 -10.56
N LYS A 31 29.65 -13.71 -11.84
CA LYS A 31 28.34 -13.20 -12.25
C LYS A 31 27.34 -14.29 -12.67
N GLU A 32 27.78 -15.54 -12.70
CA GLU A 32 26.93 -16.67 -13.07
C GLU A 32 26.22 -17.23 -11.84
N ILE A 33 24.90 -17.39 -11.93
CA ILE A 33 24.06 -17.93 -10.88
C ILE A 33 23.48 -19.25 -11.39
N THR A 34 23.80 -20.33 -10.73
CA THR A 34 23.16 -21.63 -10.96
C THR A 34 22.02 -21.79 -9.99
N ALA A 35 20.82 -22.09 -10.50
CA ALA A 35 19.65 -22.30 -9.68
C ALA A 35 18.88 -23.56 -10.13
N ARG A 36 18.31 -24.25 -9.14
CA ARG A 36 17.41 -25.38 -9.38
C ARG A 36 15.99 -24.85 -9.51
N VAL A 37 15.28 -25.31 -10.53
CA VAL A 37 13.84 -25.05 -10.69
C VAL A 37 13.06 -25.92 -9.70
N ASP A 38 12.21 -25.31 -8.88
CA ASP A 38 11.50 -26.00 -7.80
C ASP A 38 10.07 -26.42 -8.17
N ASN A 39 9.48 -25.81 -9.21
CA ASN A 39 8.15 -26.17 -9.70
C ASN A 39 8.05 -26.00 -11.22
N ASP A 40 7.13 -26.69 -11.84
CA ASP A 40 6.85 -26.58 -13.28
C ASP A 40 6.19 -25.23 -13.61
N GLY A 41 6.53 -24.67 -14.78
CA GLY A 41 5.96 -23.43 -15.27
C GLY A 41 6.52 -23.00 -16.62
N LYS A 42 5.93 -21.95 -17.20
CA LYS A 42 6.44 -21.29 -18.40
C LYS A 42 7.02 -19.93 -18.02
N LEU A 43 8.29 -19.73 -18.31
CA LEU A 43 8.92 -18.42 -18.14
C LEU A 43 8.79 -17.62 -19.44
N GLY A 44 7.97 -16.58 -19.40
CA GLY A 44 7.80 -15.63 -20.50
C GLY A 44 8.89 -14.54 -20.49
N SER A 45 8.92 -13.73 -21.55
CA SER A 45 9.79 -12.55 -21.61
C SER A 45 9.24 -11.40 -20.73
N ARG A 46 10.16 -10.62 -20.15
CA ARG A 46 9.85 -9.41 -19.36
C ARG A 46 8.96 -9.69 -18.13
N LYS A 47 9.16 -10.83 -17.49
CA LYS A 47 8.49 -11.18 -16.25
C LYS A 47 9.19 -10.58 -15.04
N SER A 48 8.41 -10.33 -13.99
CA SER A 48 8.92 -9.87 -12.70
C SER A 48 9.90 -10.88 -12.12
N VAL A 49 10.88 -10.37 -11.38
CA VAL A 49 11.84 -11.18 -10.61
C VAL A 49 11.87 -10.62 -9.20
N ASN A 50 11.51 -11.44 -8.22
CA ASN A 50 11.53 -11.10 -6.81
C ASN A 50 12.49 -12.03 -6.06
N VAL A 51 13.13 -11.50 -5.04
CA VAL A 51 14.06 -12.23 -4.19
C VAL A 51 13.71 -11.98 -2.72
N PRO A 52 12.70 -12.67 -2.19
CA PRO A 52 12.18 -12.41 -0.86
C PRO A 52 13.25 -12.49 0.23
N GLY A 53 13.28 -11.49 1.11
CA GLY A 53 14.21 -11.43 2.23
C GLY A 53 15.65 -11.05 1.86
N VAL A 54 15.91 -10.60 0.64
CA VAL A 54 17.23 -10.13 0.20
C VAL A 54 17.14 -8.64 -0.09
N HIS A 55 18.02 -7.87 0.56
CA HIS A 55 18.18 -6.46 0.20
C HIS A 55 18.90 -6.37 -1.16
N ILE A 56 18.22 -5.82 -2.15
CA ILE A 56 18.79 -5.56 -3.48
C ILE A 56 19.31 -4.12 -3.51
N ALA A 57 20.60 -3.95 -3.75
CA ALA A 57 21.27 -2.63 -3.77
C ALA A 57 20.93 -1.81 -5.01
N LEU A 58 19.63 -1.59 -5.25
CA LEU A 58 19.11 -0.74 -6.31
C LEU A 58 18.95 0.70 -5.79
N PRO A 59 19.26 1.72 -6.63
CA PRO A 59 18.94 3.11 -6.28
C PRO A 59 17.42 3.28 -6.13
N ALA A 60 17.01 4.17 -5.23
CA ALA A 60 15.59 4.50 -5.02
C ALA A 60 14.93 5.03 -6.31
N LEU A 61 15.67 5.79 -7.10
CA LEU A 61 15.23 6.38 -8.37
C LEU A 61 16.19 6.03 -9.50
N THR A 62 15.64 5.65 -10.64
CA THR A 62 16.38 5.54 -11.90
C THR A 62 16.37 6.88 -12.65
N GLU A 63 17.22 7.03 -13.66
CA GLU A 63 17.18 8.20 -14.54
C GLU A 63 15.81 8.40 -15.20
N LYS A 64 15.10 7.30 -15.48
CA LYS A 64 13.75 7.35 -16.03
C LYS A 64 12.75 7.88 -15.01
N ASP A 65 12.87 7.48 -13.74
CA ASP A 65 11.99 7.97 -12.68
C ASP A 65 12.17 9.46 -12.47
N ILE A 66 13.41 9.95 -12.46
CA ILE A 66 13.71 11.38 -12.36
C ILE A 66 13.08 12.17 -13.53
N LYS A 67 13.15 11.64 -14.75
CA LYS A 67 12.48 12.26 -15.91
C LYS A 67 10.96 12.26 -15.76
N ASN A 68 10.38 11.17 -15.28
CA ASN A 68 8.94 11.06 -15.08
C ASN A 68 8.45 11.98 -13.95
N ILE A 69 9.21 12.14 -12.85
CA ILE A 69 8.89 13.09 -11.78
C ILE A 69 8.88 14.52 -12.31
N ASN A 70 9.91 14.90 -13.11
CA ASN A 70 9.93 16.21 -13.73
C ASN A 70 8.74 16.42 -14.69
N LEU A 71 8.38 15.42 -15.47
CA LEU A 71 7.18 15.48 -16.33
C LEU A 71 5.91 15.63 -15.49
N ALA A 72 5.77 14.92 -14.38
CA ALA A 72 4.63 15.04 -13.48
C ALA A 72 4.48 16.47 -12.92
N ILE A 73 5.62 17.13 -12.61
CA ILE A 73 5.63 18.52 -12.19
C ILE A 73 5.18 19.45 -13.33
N ASP A 74 5.70 19.23 -14.54
CA ASP A 74 5.37 20.05 -15.72
C ASP A 74 3.89 19.92 -16.12
N GLU A 75 3.27 18.76 -15.86
CA GLU A 75 1.86 18.46 -16.16
C GLU A 75 0.91 18.72 -14.97
N ASP A 76 1.40 19.33 -13.90
CA ASP A 76 0.61 19.71 -12.70
C ASP A 76 -0.19 18.54 -12.11
N ILE A 77 0.48 17.40 -11.92
CA ILE A 77 -0.12 16.19 -11.32
C ILE A 77 -0.21 16.35 -9.81
N ASP A 78 -1.31 15.88 -9.21
CA ASP A 78 -1.57 16.01 -7.75
C ASP A 78 -0.77 15.03 -6.91
N PHE A 79 -0.58 13.79 -7.39
CA PHE A 79 0.01 12.70 -6.61
C PHE A 79 1.05 11.90 -7.39
N ILE A 80 2.11 11.48 -6.71
CA ILE A 80 3.06 10.48 -7.18
C ILE A 80 2.94 9.25 -6.29
N ALA A 81 2.63 8.08 -6.87
CA ALA A 81 2.70 6.79 -6.21
C ALA A 81 4.12 6.22 -6.37
N HIS A 82 4.91 6.26 -5.29
CA HIS A 82 6.29 5.77 -5.27
C HIS A 82 6.32 4.29 -4.94
N SER A 83 6.72 3.46 -5.92
CA SER A 83 6.77 2.00 -5.77
C SER A 83 8.02 1.54 -5.01
N PHE A 84 7.90 0.39 -4.33
CA PHE A 84 8.99 -0.30 -3.63
C PHE A 84 9.75 0.56 -2.63
N VAL A 85 9.06 1.43 -1.91
CA VAL A 85 9.65 2.24 -0.85
C VAL A 85 10.14 1.33 0.28
N ARG A 86 11.40 1.52 0.69
CA ARG A 86 12.08 0.72 1.71
C ARG A 86 12.36 1.52 2.98
N SER A 87 12.50 2.86 2.85
CA SER A 87 12.88 3.74 3.95
C SER A 87 12.47 5.19 3.71
N ALA A 88 12.57 6.03 4.74
CA ALA A 88 12.40 7.48 4.61
C ALA A 88 13.35 8.11 3.60
N ALA A 89 14.54 7.54 3.39
CA ALA A 89 15.50 8.04 2.43
C ALA A 89 15.00 7.91 0.97
N ASP A 90 14.28 6.83 0.66
CA ASP A 90 13.66 6.64 -0.66
C ASP A 90 12.59 7.71 -0.92
N VAL A 91 11.74 8.00 0.08
CA VAL A 91 10.74 9.07 0.01
C VAL A 91 11.39 10.43 -0.16
N LYS A 92 12.44 10.69 0.63
CA LYS A 92 13.19 11.94 0.57
C LYS A 92 13.82 12.17 -0.80
N ALA A 93 14.29 11.15 -1.48
CA ALA A 93 14.87 11.28 -2.82
C ALA A 93 13.87 11.85 -3.84
N VAL A 94 12.58 11.52 -3.73
CA VAL A 94 11.50 12.12 -4.52
C VAL A 94 11.22 13.54 -4.04
N GLN A 95 11.08 13.74 -2.72
CA GLN A 95 10.76 15.03 -2.11
C GLN A 95 11.80 16.10 -2.47
N ASP A 96 13.08 15.76 -2.46
CA ASP A 96 14.15 16.69 -2.82
C ASP A 96 14.02 17.23 -4.26
N ILE A 97 13.51 16.42 -5.19
CA ILE A 97 13.24 16.87 -6.58
C ILE A 97 12.03 17.81 -6.61
N LEU A 98 10.97 17.49 -5.87
CA LEU A 98 9.76 18.30 -5.77
C LEU A 98 10.09 19.66 -5.15
N ASP A 99 10.83 19.68 -4.06
CA ASP A 99 11.25 20.90 -3.34
C ASP A 99 12.12 21.79 -4.22
N ALA A 100 13.09 21.21 -4.96
CA ALA A 100 13.96 21.94 -5.87
C ALA A 100 13.19 22.64 -7.01
N ARG A 101 12.00 22.14 -7.34
CA ARG A 101 11.11 22.70 -8.37
C ARG A 101 9.95 23.51 -7.79
N GLY A 102 9.84 23.60 -6.45
CA GLY A 102 8.74 24.29 -5.77
C GLY A 102 7.37 23.66 -6.04
N SER A 103 7.31 22.33 -6.15
CA SER A 103 6.10 21.58 -6.48
C SER A 103 5.37 21.11 -5.22
N ASP A 104 4.04 21.20 -5.21
CA ASP A 104 3.16 20.76 -4.14
C ASP A 104 2.64 19.34 -4.30
N ILE A 105 3.16 18.57 -5.26
CA ILE A 105 2.80 17.16 -5.51
C ILE A 105 2.96 16.35 -4.23
N LYS A 106 1.97 15.52 -3.92
CA LYS A 106 1.95 14.67 -2.73
C LYS A 106 2.49 13.27 -3.05
N ILE A 107 3.31 12.73 -2.14
CA ILE A 107 3.89 11.39 -2.30
C ILE A 107 3.04 10.37 -1.57
N ILE A 108 2.55 9.36 -2.30
CA ILE A 108 1.94 8.14 -1.76
C ILE A 108 2.99 7.03 -1.81
N SER A 109 3.49 6.63 -0.66
CA SER A 109 4.50 5.56 -0.56
C SER A 109 3.83 4.19 -0.62
N LYS A 110 4.27 3.35 -1.56
CA LYS A 110 3.76 1.99 -1.73
C LYS A 110 4.59 1.00 -0.94
N ILE A 111 3.93 0.28 -0.03
CA ILE A 111 4.55 -0.77 0.79
C ILE A 111 4.36 -2.10 0.08
N GLU A 112 5.45 -2.61 -0.47
CA GLU A 112 5.50 -3.75 -1.40
C GLU A 112 6.55 -4.80 -1.02
N ASN A 113 7.32 -4.57 0.05
CA ASN A 113 8.41 -5.45 0.50
C ASN A 113 8.53 -5.47 2.03
N GLN A 114 9.28 -6.44 2.55
CA GLN A 114 9.48 -6.61 3.99
C GLN A 114 10.20 -5.41 4.61
N GLU A 115 11.20 -4.84 3.92
CA GLU A 115 11.98 -3.70 4.43
C GLU A 115 11.09 -2.47 4.64
N GLY A 116 10.15 -2.21 3.72
CA GLY A 116 9.14 -1.15 3.88
C GLY A 116 8.17 -1.40 5.04
N VAL A 117 7.85 -2.66 5.34
CA VAL A 117 7.06 -3.02 6.53
C VAL A 117 7.86 -2.77 7.82
N ASP A 118 9.13 -3.15 7.83
CA ASP A 118 9.99 -2.99 9.00
C ASP A 118 10.25 -1.50 9.33
N ASN A 119 10.37 -0.66 8.29
CA ASN A 119 10.64 0.78 8.39
C ASN A 119 9.37 1.64 8.29
N ILE A 120 8.19 1.06 8.50
CA ILE A 120 6.89 1.73 8.23
C ILE A 120 6.73 3.05 9.00
N ASP A 121 7.23 3.16 10.22
CA ASP A 121 7.04 4.35 11.04
C ASP A 121 7.76 5.59 10.45
N GLU A 122 9.00 5.41 9.99
CA GLU A 122 9.74 6.50 9.34
C GLU A 122 9.19 6.84 7.94
N ILE A 123 8.65 5.84 7.23
CA ILE A 123 8.01 6.04 5.93
C ILE A 123 6.72 6.84 6.10
N ILE A 124 5.88 6.51 7.09
CA ILE A 124 4.66 7.26 7.41
C ILE A 124 5.00 8.72 7.71
N ALA A 125 6.01 8.96 8.56
CA ALA A 125 6.43 10.31 8.94
C ALA A 125 6.95 11.17 7.77
N SER A 126 7.38 10.52 6.67
CA SER A 126 7.97 11.17 5.50
C SER A 126 7.04 11.23 4.29
N SER A 127 5.84 10.64 4.37
CA SER A 127 4.90 10.52 3.25
C SER A 127 3.63 11.30 3.49
N TYR A 128 2.99 11.77 2.41
CA TYR A 128 1.63 12.29 2.49
C TYR A 128 0.61 11.17 2.76
N GLY A 129 0.79 10.00 2.13
CA GLY A 129 -0.09 8.86 2.31
C GLY A 129 0.63 7.53 2.05
N ILE A 130 0.02 6.44 2.46
CA ILE A 130 0.54 5.08 2.32
C ILE A 130 -0.39 4.26 1.43
N MET A 131 0.18 3.43 0.56
CA MET A 131 -0.57 2.41 -0.19
C MET A 131 -0.05 1.03 0.19
N ILE A 132 -0.93 0.18 0.68
CA ILE A 132 -0.63 -1.24 0.96
C ILE A 132 -0.89 -2.01 -0.32
N ALA A 133 0.17 -2.30 -1.08
CA ALA A 133 0.09 -3.00 -2.36
C ALA A 133 0.24 -4.51 -2.14
N ARG A 134 -0.86 -5.17 -1.79
CA ARG A 134 -0.88 -6.55 -1.31
C ARG A 134 -0.40 -7.58 -2.33
N GLY A 135 -0.53 -7.29 -3.62
CA GLY A 135 -0.05 -8.17 -4.69
C GLY A 135 1.45 -8.40 -4.60
N ASP A 136 2.23 -7.31 -4.70
CA ASP A 136 3.69 -7.36 -4.63
C ASP A 136 4.17 -7.75 -3.23
N LEU A 137 3.55 -7.19 -2.19
CA LEU A 137 3.87 -7.54 -0.80
C LEU A 137 3.69 -9.04 -0.52
N GLY A 138 2.65 -9.68 -1.10
CA GLY A 138 2.38 -11.10 -0.94
C GLY A 138 3.38 -12.03 -1.62
N ILE A 139 4.24 -11.48 -2.49
CA ILE A 139 5.37 -12.20 -3.09
C ILE A 139 6.58 -12.13 -2.14
N GLU A 140 6.77 -10.99 -1.49
CA GLU A 140 7.93 -10.70 -0.63
C GLU A 140 7.80 -11.26 0.79
N VAL A 141 6.57 -11.35 1.33
CA VAL A 141 6.30 -11.86 2.67
C VAL A 141 5.38 -13.09 2.64
N PRO A 142 5.41 -13.96 3.67
CA PRO A 142 4.47 -15.07 3.74
C PRO A 142 3.02 -14.58 3.69
N ILE A 143 2.22 -15.14 2.79
CA ILE A 143 0.83 -14.72 2.53
C ILE A 143 -0.03 -14.66 3.81
N ALA A 144 0.23 -15.56 4.76
CA ALA A 144 -0.48 -15.59 6.05
C ALA A 144 -0.23 -14.34 6.92
N HIS A 145 0.83 -13.58 6.66
CA HIS A 145 1.16 -12.36 7.40
C HIS A 145 0.44 -11.12 6.87
N ILE A 146 0.01 -11.14 5.60
CA ILE A 146 -0.60 -9.96 4.93
C ILE A 146 -1.75 -9.33 5.72
N PRO A 147 -2.74 -10.08 6.23
CA PRO A 147 -3.85 -9.47 6.97
C PRO A 147 -3.38 -8.75 8.25
N GLY A 148 -2.38 -9.32 8.95
CA GLY A 148 -1.80 -8.72 10.14
C GLY A 148 -1.02 -7.43 9.83
N ILE A 149 -0.17 -7.47 8.80
CA ILE A 149 0.59 -6.33 8.31
C ILE A 149 -0.36 -5.20 7.86
N GLN A 150 -1.39 -5.52 7.08
CA GLN A 150 -2.40 -4.54 6.65
C GLN A 150 -3.03 -3.83 7.83
N ARG A 151 -3.52 -4.56 8.83
CA ARG A 151 -4.13 -3.96 10.03
C ARG A 151 -3.15 -3.09 10.82
N GLN A 152 -1.90 -3.54 10.96
CA GLN A 152 -0.86 -2.79 11.65
C GLN A 152 -0.55 -1.47 10.92
N ILE A 153 -0.40 -1.49 9.61
CA ILE A 153 -0.13 -0.29 8.81
C ILE A 153 -1.30 0.69 8.90
N ILE A 154 -2.54 0.21 8.69
CA ILE A 154 -3.74 1.06 8.80
C ILE A 154 -3.79 1.71 10.18
N TYR A 155 -3.60 0.95 11.25
CA TYR A 155 -3.60 1.48 12.61
C TYR A 155 -2.54 2.57 12.83
N LYS A 156 -1.31 2.35 12.36
CA LYS A 156 -0.23 3.35 12.44
C LYS A 156 -0.53 4.60 11.62
N CYS A 157 -1.13 4.45 10.43
CA CYS A 157 -1.55 5.57 9.60
C CYS A 157 -2.61 6.42 10.31
N ILE A 158 -3.61 5.79 10.92
CA ILE A 158 -4.64 6.48 11.71
C ILE A 158 -4.02 7.29 12.85
N LEU A 159 -3.08 6.69 13.62
CA LEU A 159 -2.41 7.38 14.73
C LEU A 159 -1.58 8.59 14.27
N ASN A 160 -1.14 8.62 13.02
CA ASN A 160 -0.33 9.70 12.46
C ASN A 160 -1.12 10.63 11.53
N ASN A 161 -2.45 10.49 11.46
CA ASN A 161 -3.32 11.22 10.53
C ASN A 161 -2.83 11.16 9.08
N THR A 162 -2.31 10.01 8.67
CA THR A 162 -1.77 9.76 7.34
C THR A 162 -2.76 8.94 6.53
N PRO A 163 -3.24 9.41 5.35
CA PRO A 163 -4.15 8.67 4.52
C PRO A 163 -3.59 7.30 4.12
N VAL A 164 -4.45 6.26 4.13
CA VAL A 164 -4.05 4.90 3.77
C VAL A 164 -4.97 4.30 2.71
N ILE A 165 -4.36 3.71 1.67
CA ILE A 165 -5.03 3.04 0.56
C ILE A 165 -4.75 1.55 0.64
N VAL A 166 -5.79 0.72 0.60
CA VAL A 166 -5.63 -0.73 0.42
C VAL A 166 -5.82 -1.06 -1.05
N ALA A 167 -4.81 -1.70 -1.64
CA ALA A 167 -4.71 -1.92 -3.07
C ALA A 167 -4.49 -3.39 -3.42
N THR A 168 -4.86 -3.73 -4.66
CA THR A 168 -4.69 -5.01 -5.34
C THR A 168 -5.54 -6.15 -4.81
N GLN A 169 -5.99 -6.99 -5.74
CA GLN A 169 -6.78 -8.21 -5.46
C GLN A 169 -8.07 -7.95 -4.66
N MET A 170 -8.71 -6.79 -4.85
CA MET A 170 -9.95 -6.44 -4.13
C MET A 170 -11.17 -7.18 -4.73
N LEU A 171 -11.34 -7.12 -6.05
CA LEU A 171 -12.40 -7.80 -6.81
C LEU A 171 -11.81 -8.55 -8.01
N HIS A 172 -10.68 -9.22 -7.81
CA HIS A 172 -9.87 -9.81 -8.87
C HIS A 172 -10.67 -10.76 -9.79
N THR A 173 -11.62 -11.51 -9.24
CA THR A 173 -12.47 -12.39 -10.04
C THR A 173 -13.37 -11.61 -11.01
N MET A 174 -13.65 -10.33 -10.74
CA MET A 174 -14.45 -9.49 -11.64
C MET A 174 -13.69 -8.99 -12.87
N ILE A 175 -12.42 -9.32 -13.02
CA ILE A 175 -11.72 -9.17 -14.30
C ILE A 175 -12.47 -9.96 -15.39
N ASP A 176 -12.88 -11.19 -15.08
CA ASP A 176 -13.53 -12.09 -16.02
C ASP A 176 -14.99 -12.42 -15.69
N ASN A 177 -15.46 -12.17 -14.48
CA ASN A 177 -16.78 -12.54 -14.01
C ASN A 177 -17.62 -11.31 -13.60
N PRO A 178 -18.94 -11.32 -13.83
CA PRO A 178 -19.79 -10.17 -13.52
C PRO A 178 -20.11 -10.01 -12.02
N ARG A 179 -19.64 -10.93 -11.17
CA ARG A 179 -19.88 -10.93 -9.73
C ARG A 179 -18.63 -11.36 -8.97
N PRO A 180 -18.36 -10.75 -7.79
CA PRO A 180 -17.26 -11.16 -6.93
C PRO A 180 -17.56 -12.45 -6.20
N THR A 181 -16.52 -13.02 -5.60
CA THR A 181 -16.64 -14.07 -4.58
C THR A 181 -17.05 -13.48 -3.23
N ARG A 182 -17.58 -14.33 -2.34
CA ARG A 182 -17.88 -13.91 -0.97
C ARG A 182 -16.63 -13.51 -0.18
N ALA A 183 -15.49 -14.13 -0.49
CA ALA A 183 -14.21 -13.80 0.14
C ALA A 183 -13.77 -12.37 -0.20
N GLU A 184 -13.91 -11.96 -1.46
CA GLU A 184 -13.60 -10.59 -1.91
C GLU A 184 -14.52 -9.56 -1.27
N VAL A 185 -15.82 -9.84 -1.17
CA VAL A 185 -16.78 -8.98 -0.45
C VAL A 185 -16.37 -8.80 1.01
N THR A 186 -15.99 -9.90 1.67
CA THR A 186 -15.56 -9.90 3.08
C THR A 186 -14.25 -9.12 3.25
N ASP A 187 -13.32 -9.25 2.31
CA ASP A 187 -12.04 -8.55 2.34
C ASP A 187 -12.22 -7.03 2.24
N ILE A 188 -13.06 -6.57 1.30
CA ILE A 188 -13.42 -5.15 1.18
C ILE A 188 -14.06 -4.64 2.48
N ALA A 189 -15.06 -5.35 3.01
CA ALA A 189 -15.73 -4.96 4.24
C ALA A 189 -14.74 -4.87 5.42
N ASN A 190 -13.81 -5.82 5.55
CA ASN A 190 -12.77 -5.80 6.58
C ASN A 190 -11.81 -4.61 6.44
N ALA A 191 -11.45 -4.21 5.22
CA ALA A 191 -10.65 -3.00 5.00
C ALA A 191 -11.39 -1.75 5.48
N ILE A 192 -12.69 -1.64 5.18
CA ILE A 192 -13.55 -0.54 5.66
C ILE A 192 -13.69 -0.55 7.20
N TYR A 193 -13.94 -1.72 7.80
CA TYR A 193 -13.99 -1.86 9.27
C TYR A 193 -12.67 -1.48 9.93
N SER A 194 -11.55 -1.68 9.25
CA SER A 194 -10.23 -1.27 9.72
C SER A 194 -9.96 0.22 9.54
N ARG A 195 -10.90 1.00 8.97
CA ARG A 195 -10.81 2.45 8.71
C ARG A 195 -9.75 2.83 7.68
N THR A 196 -9.65 2.07 6.58
CA THR A 196 -8.90 2.55 5.41
C THR A 196 -9.60 3.76 4.79
N ASP A 197 -8.81 4.71 4.25
CA ASP A 197 -9.36 5.93 3.63
C ASP A 197 -9.78 5.70 2.20
N ALA A 198 -9.10 4.78 1.49
CA ALA A 198 -9.44 4.46 0.11
C ALA A 198 -9.16 3.00 -0.23
N LEU A 199 -9.84 2.53 -1.27
CA LEU A 199 -9.65 1.21 -1.88
C LEU A 199 -9.30 1.40 -3.35
N MET A 200 -8.38 0.58 -3.88
CA MET A 200 -7.97 0.67 -5.27
C MET A 200 -8.33 -0.60 -6.05
N LEU A 201 -8.99 -0.42 -7.20
CA LEU A 201 -9.10 -1.43 -8.25
C LEU A 201 -7.94 -1.27 -9.24
N SER A 202 -7.46 -2.38 -9.77
CA SER A 202 -6.34 -2.44 -10.72
C SER A 202 -6.79 -3.06 -12.05
N GLY A 203 -6.52 -4.34 -12.26
CA GLY A 203 -6.91 -5.08 -13.46
C GLY A 203 -8.41 -5.10 -13.71
N GLU A 204 -9.21 -5.04 -12.65
CA GLU A 204 -10.67 -5.03 -12.68
C GLU A 204 -11.23 -3.88 -13.54
N THR A 205 -10.58 -2.71 -13.47
CA THR A 205 -10.98 -1.52 -14.24
C THR A 205 -10.07 -1.24 -15.44
N ALA A 206 -8.79 -1.64 -15.39
CA ALA A 206 -7.83 -1.35 -16.46
C ALA A 206 -7.96 -2.28 -17.67
N SER A 207 -8.32 -3.55 -17.45
CA SER A 207 -8.38 -4.57 -18.50
C SER A 207 -9.51 -5.59 -18.32
N GLY A 208 -10.31 -5.45 -17.26
CA GLY A 208 -11.42 -6.35 -16.96
C GLY A 208 -12.59 -6.18 -17.92
N LYS A 209 -13.44 -7.22 -17.97
CA LYS A 209 -14.66 -7.24 -18.79
C LYS A 209 -15.82 -6.47 -18.17
N TYR A 210 -15.74 -6.19 -16.85
CA TYR A 210 -16.84 -5.62 -16.06
C TYR A 210 -16.38 -4.41 -15.22
N PRO A 211 -15.74 -3.37 -15.83
CA PRO A 211 -15.14 -2.27 -15.08
C PRO A 211 -16.16 -1.43 -14.29
N PHE A 212 -17.32 -1.14 -14.87
CA PHE A 212 -18.36 -0.36 -14.21
C PHE A 212 -19.01 -1.11 -13.07
N GLU A 213 -19.28 -2.40 -13.27
CA GLU A 213 -19.83 -3.29 -12.25
C GLU A 213 -18.87 -3.48 -11.09
N ALA A 214 -17.57 -3.56 -11.35
CA ALA A 214 -16.54 -3.66 -10.31
C ALA A 214 -16.52 -2.40 -9.42
N VAL A 215 -16.52 -1.21 -10.00
CA VAL A 215 -16.56 0.04 -9.24
C VAL A 215 -17.86 0.14 -8.44
N LYS A 216 -19.00 -0.16 -9.07
CA LYS A 216 -20.30 -0.13 -8.39
C LYS A 216 -20.35 -1.13 -7.23
N THR A 217 -19.89 -2.36 -7.46
CA THR A 217 -19.86 -3.41 -6.43
C THR A 217 -18.99 -3.00 -5.24
N MET A 218 -17.81 -2.43 -5.49
CA MET A 218 -16.95 -1.93 -4.43
C MET A 218 -17.62 -0.80 -3.64
N ALA A 219 -18.25 0.15 -4.32
CA ALA A 219 -18.96 1.26 -3.69
C ALA A 219 -20.14 0.77 -2.84
N ASP A 220 -20.95 -0.17 -3.37
CA ASP A 220 -22.08 -0.74 -2.65
C ASP A 220 -21.64 -1.47 -1.37
N ILE A 221 -20.53 -2.23 -1.43
CA ILE A 221 -19.97 -2.92 -0.27
C ILE A 221 -19.44 -1.91 0.74
N ALA A 222 -18.69 -0.89 0.29
CA ALA A 222 -18.12 0.12 1.17
C ALA A 222 -19.22 0.90 1.90
N GLU A 223 -20.23 1.38 1.19
CA GLU A 223 -21.35 2.11 1.77
C GLU A 223 -22.12 1.26 2.82
N HIS A 224 -22.33 -0.01 2.51
CA HIS A 224 -23.01 -0.92 3.46
C HIS A 224 -22.15 -1.18 4.71
N ALA A 225 -20.86 -1.46 4.54
CA ALA A 225 -19.94 -1.69 5.64
C ALA A 225 -19.78 -0.46 6.54
N GLU A 226 -19.74 0.74 5.97
CA GLU A 226 -19.68 2.00 6.74
C GLU A 226 -20.93 2.20 7.61
N ARG A 227 -22.12 1.90 7.08
CA ARG A 227 -23.38 1.98 7.84
C ARG A 227 -23.40 0.98 9.00
N GLU A 228 -22.95 -0.26 8.77
CA GLU A 228 -22.88 -1.27 9.82
C GLU A 228 -21.87 -0.91 10.90
N LYS A 229 -20.72 -0.31 10.53
CA LYS A 229 -19.67 0.12 11.45
C LYS A 229 -20.17 1.11 12.50
N MET A 230 -21.08 2.01 12.12
CA MET A 230 -21.69 2.96 13.06
C MET A 230 -22.44 2.28 14.21
N HIS A 231 -22.78 0.99 14.07
CA HIS A 231 -23.57 0.24 15.06
C HIS A 231 -22.78 -0.84 15.82
N ALA A 232 -21.59 -1.25 15.38
CA ALA A 232 -21.09 -2.55 15.81
C ALA A 232 -19.71 -2.61 16.49
N LEU A 233 -18.75 -1.78 16.21
CA LEU A 233 -17.38 -2.00 16.73
C LEU A 233 -16.58 -0.70 16.84
N ASP A 234 -16.74 -0.02 17.97
CA ASP A 234 -15.73 0.94 18.41
C ASP A 234 -14.48 0.20 18.87
N PHE A 235 -13.48 0.13 17.99
CA PHE A 235 -12.11 0.05 18.48
C PHE A 235 -11.74 1.47 18.92
N PRO A 236 -11.68 1.78 20.22
CA PRO A 236 -11.25 3.07 20.66
C PRO A 236 -9.82 3.28 20.14
N ILE A 237 -9.62 4.33 19.37
CA ILE A 237 -8.26 4.76 19.03
C ILE A 237 -7.72 5.38 20.33
N PRO A 238 -6.70 4.79 20.95
CA PRO A 238 -6.17 5.36 22.18
C PRO A 238 -5.59 6.75 21.83
N MET A 239 -5.95 7.73 22.65
CA MET A 239 -5.37 9.05 22.53
C MET A 239 -3.87 8.97 22.86
N ARG A 240 -3.04 9.58 22.03
CA ARG A 240 -1.59 9.63 22.25
C ARG A 240 -1.30 10.45 23.52
N GLU A 241 -0.26 10.06 24.27
CA GLU A 241 0.16 10.80 25.45
C GLU A 241 0.64 12.23 25.12
N ASP A 242 1.17 12.42 23.92
CA ASP A 242 1.68 13.68 23.37
C ASP A 242 0.70 14.40 22.44
N CYS A 243 -0.60 14.09 22.56
CA CYS A 243 -1.62 14.67 21.68
C CYS A 243 -1.72 16.20 21.86
N THR A 244 -2.01 16.88 20.76
CA THR A 244 -2.26 18.33 20.76
C THR A 244 -3.61 18.66 21.41
N LEU A 245 -3.79 19.91 21.81
CA LEU A 245 -5.09 20.38 22.31
C LEU A 245 -6.22 20.17 21.30
N ARG A 246 -5.92 20.33 20.00
CA ARG A 246 -6.86 20.08 18.90
C ARG A 246 -7.32 18.63 18.87
N GLU A 247 -6.37 17.68 18.86
CA GLU A 247 -6.65 16.23 18.87
C GLU A 247 -7.47 15.85 20.11
N TYR A 248 -7.11 16.40 21.27
CA TYR A 248 -7.85 16.17 22.51
C TYR A 248 -9.30 16.65 22.41
N MET A 249 -9.51 17.86 21.90
CA MET A 249 -10.86 18.45 21.76
C MET A 249 -11.69 17.68 20.73
N SER A 250 -11.10 17.27 19.60
CA SER A 250 -11.77 16.47 18.56
C SER A 250 -12.20 15.11 19.12
N HIS A 251 -11.31 14.41 19.81
CA HIS A 251 -11.62 13.14 20.47
C HIS A 251 -12.76 13.28 21.48
N THR A 252 -12.70 14.32 22.33
CA THR A 252 -13.73 14.58 23.34
C THR A 252 -15.08 14.89 22.69
N ALA A 253 -15.09 15.63 21.58
CA ALA A 253 -16.32 15.92 20.83
C ALA A 253 -16.95 14.66 20.26
N VAL A 254 -16.15 13.75 19.67
CA VAL A 254 -16.63 12.43 19.17
C VAL A 254 -17.16 11.59 20.33
N GLU A 255 -16.46 11.51 21.45
CA GLU A 255 -16.92 10.78 22.63
C GLU A 255 -18.26 11.34 23.17
N ALA A 256 -18.42 12.66 23.15
CA ALA A 256 -19.67 13.30 23.55
C ALA A 256 -20.86 12.92 22.65
N THR A 257 -20.67 12.77 21.34
CA THR A 257 -21.77 12.34 20.44
C THR A 257 -22.28 10.96 20.79
N GLN A 258 -21.37 10.04 21.14
CA GLN A 258 -21.72 8.67 21.51
C GLN A 258 -22.46 8.59 22.85
N LYS A 259 -22.00 9.37 23.85
CA LYS A 259 -22.56 9.36 25.21
C LYS A 259 -23.84 10.15 25.35
N LEU A 260 -24.03 11.20 24.56
CA LEU A 260 -25.13 12.15 24.68
C LEU A 260 -26.18 12.03 23.58
N ASP A 261 -26.12 11.02 22.73
CA ASP A 261 -27.01 10.78 21.57
C ASP A 261 -27.15 12.05 20.68
N LEU A 262 -26.00 12.67 20.37
CA LEU A 262 -25.96 13.86 19.53
C LEU A 262 -25.96 13.45 18.05
N GLN A 263 -26.68 14.24 17.22
CA GLN A 263 -26.86 13.92 15.80
C GLN A 263 -25.66 14.26 14.90
N GLY A 264 -24.66 14.97 15.44
CA GLY A 264 -23.47 15.35 14.67
C GLY A 264 -22.60 16.36 15.36
N ILE A 265 -21.44 16.61 14.77
CA ILE A 265 -20.46 17.62 15.18
C ILE A 265 -20.32 18.61 14.03
N ILE A 266 -20.37 19.90 14.36
CA ILE A 266 -20.08 20.96 13.40
C ILE A 266 -18.72 21.55 13.76
N THR A 267 -17.79 21.53 12.83
CA THR A 267 -16.46 22.14 13.01
C THR A 267 -16.27 23.30 12.02
N ASP A 268 -15.66 24.38 12.49
CA ASP A 268 -15.16 25.45 11.62
C ASP A 268 -13.66 25.21 11.37
N SER A 269 -13.32 24.83 10.14
CA SER A 269 -11.95 24.48 9.79
C SER A 269 -11.60 25.00 8.39
N GLY A 270 -10.50 25.75 8.30
CA GLY A 270 -9.99 26.24 7.02
C GLY A 270 -9.24 25.19 6.21
N THR A 271 -8.72 24.15 6.86
CA THR A 271 -7.87 23.10 6.25
C THR A 271 -8.49 21.69 6.31
N GLY A 272 -9.57 21.52 7.07
CA GLY A 272 -10.16 20.20 7.34
C GLY A 272 -9.48 19.43 8.51
N GLU A 273 -8.37 19.91 9.05
CA GLU A 273 -7.61 19.19 10.09
C GLU A 273 -8.36 18.98 11.42
N THR A 274 -9.44 19.69 11.66
CA THR A 274 -10.29 19.54 12.86
C THR A 274 -11.58 18.76 12.58
N ALA A 275 -11.86 18.44 11.34
CA ALA A 275 -13.00 17.64 10.92
C ALA A 275 -12.64 16.18 10.82
#